data_7be0138587ff1c8f39243ff51dcb27a6
#
_entry.id   7be0138587ff1c8f39243ff51dcb27a6
#
_cell.length_a   1.000
_cell.length_b   1.000
_cell.length_c   1.000
_cell.angle_alpha   90.00
_cell.angle_beta   90.00
_cell.angle_gamma   90.00
#
_symmetry.space_group_name_H-M   'P 1'
#
loop_
_entity.id
_entity.type
_entity.pdbx_description
1 polymer ?
#
loop_
_entity_poly.entity_id
_entity_poly.type
_entity_poly.pdbx_seq_one_letter_code
_entity_poly.pdbx_strand_id
1 'polypeptide(L)'
;MTSKIPRFLAGRLAALVLTFGAGGGAYLVADQAAIEQGQSDQYVQAVAADPDTSQGIKVAMVLGHFYESSGKHIGTPYVDKLGKGAPLTVCNGITGTGVIAGKWYSPAECYQLEKGRYLQSERAAQRLLAYWASYDAFVQGTFIDFLHNKGEGAFLTSTMRRKANMGDLPGACRENPRWNKGTVKGISTVLPGLQLRGDSNDEICRDWRMGTS
;
A
#
# COMPACT_ATOMS: atom_id res chain seq x y z
N MET A 1 7.49 14.75 -18.77
CA MET A 1 7.70 14.60 -17.30
C MET A 1 8.11 13.18 -17.05
N THR A 2 9.21 12.93 -16.33
CA THR A 2 9.60 11.56 -15.95
C THR A 2 8.72 11.11 -14.79
N SER A 3 8.09 9.92 -14.92
CA SER A 3 7.28 9.32 -13.85
C SER A 3 8.09 9.12 -12.58
N LYS A 4 7.54 9.48 -11.44
CA LYS A 4 8.12 9.26 -10.11
C LYS A 4 7.78 7.88 -9.55
N ILE A 5 6.86 7.17 -10.21
CA ILE A 5 6.48 5.81 -9.84
C ILE A 5 7.56 4.85 -10.30
N PRO A 6 8.14 4.01 -9.42
CA PRO A 6 9.07 2.97 -9.83
C PRO A 6 8.44 2.06 -10.89
N ARG A 7 9.18 1.75 -11.97
CA ARG A 7 8.66 0.96 -13.12
C ARG A 7 8.04 -0.36 -12.70
N PHE A 8 8.64 -1.01 -11.72
CA PHE A 8 8.14 -2.25 -11.15
C PHE A 8 6.76 -2.09 -10.49
N LEU A 9 6.55 -1.02 -9.72
CA LEU A 9 5.28 -0.72 -9.09
C LEU A 9 4.23 -0.32 -10.14
N ALA A 10 4.61 0.49 -11.12
CA ALA A 10 3.73 0.88 -12.23
C ALA A 10 3.20 -0.35 -12.99
N GLY A 11 4.06 -1.32 -13.29
CA GLY A 11 3.66 -2.58 -13.95
C GLY A 11 2.65 -3.38 -13.12
N ARG A 12 2.82 -3.46 -11.81
CA ARG A 12 1.91 -4.19 -10.91
C ARG A 12 0.57 -3.50 -10.72
N LEU A 13 0.56 -2.18 -10.61
CA LEU A 13 -0.67 -1.40 -10.56
C LEU A 13 -1.46 -1.50 -11.88
N ALA A 14 -0.77 -1.47 -13.02
CA ALA A 14 -1.38 -1.68 -14.33
C ALA A 14 -1.96 -3.10 -14.47
N ALA A 15 -1.26 -4.13 -13.96
CA ALA A 15 -1.73 -5.51 -14.00
C ALA A 15 -3.02 -5.74 -13.21
N LEU A 16 -3.29 -4.99 -12.14
CA LEU A 16 -4.56 -5.04 -11.40
C LEU A 16 -5.76 -4.66 -12.28
N VAL A 17 -5.53 -3.87 -13.33
CA VAL A 17 -6.57 -3.43 -14.27
C VAL A 17 -6.79 -4.45 -15.39
N LEU A 18 -5.81 -5.31 -15.68
CA LEU A 18 -5.78 -6.15 -16.88
C LEU A 18 -5.97 -7.66 -16.62
N THR A 19 -6.08 -8.14 -15.39
CA THR A 19 -6.12 -9.60 -15.16
C THR A 19 -7.49 -10.23 -15.38
N PHE A 20 -7.67 -10.71 -16.62
CA PHE A 20 -8.37 -11.94 -16.93
C PHE A 20 -7.49 -12.75 -17.89
N GLY A 21 -7.02 -13.93 -17.47
CA GLY A 21 -6.65 -15.00 -18.40
C GLY A 21 -5.25 -15.60 -18.32
N ALA A 22 -5.26 -16.86 -17.91
CA ALA A 22 -4.50 -18.01 -18.38
C ALA A 22 -3.01 -18.20 -18.01
N GLY A 23 -2.78 -19.39 -17.51
CA GLY A 23 -1.63 -20.02 -16.94
C GLY A 23 -0.63 -20.67 -17.89
N GLY A 24 0.42 -21.25 -17.30
CA GLY A 24 1.40 -22.16 -17.93
C GLY A 24 2.74 -22.15 -17.18
N GLY A 25 3.15 -23.30 -16.64
CA GLY A 25 4.36 -23.45 -15.84
C GLY A 25 5.57 -23.96 -16.62
N ALA A 26 6.76 -23.67 -16.10
CA ALA A 26 8.01 -24.42 -16.33
C ALA A 26 8.92 -24.30 -15.10
N TYR A 27 9.51 -25.44 -14.67
CA TYR A 27 10.44 -25.50 -13.54
C TYR A 27 11.86 -25.20 -14.00
N LEU A 28 12.49 -24.21 -13.37
CA LEU A 28 13.94 -24.02 -13.39
C LEU A 28 14.41 -23.81 -11.94
N VAL A 29 15.65 -24.20 -11.64
CA VAL A 29 16.29 -23.89 -10.36
C VAL A 29 16.30 -22.37 -10.23
N ALA A 30 15.37 -21.86 -9.40
CA ALA A 30 15.15 -20.44 -9.28
C ALA A 30 16.24 -19.84 -8.42
N ASP A 31 16.93 -18.81 -8.96
CA ASP A 31 17.73 -17.88 -8.18
C ASP A 31 16.87 -17.28 -7.06
N GLN A 32 17.51 -16.93 -5.93
CA GLN A 32 16.83 -16.35 -4.75
C GLN A 32 15.96 -15.13 -5.17
N ALA A 33 16.42 -14.32 -6.11
CA ALA A 33 15.67 -13.20 -6.65
C ALA A 33 14.38 -13.63 -7.38
N ALA A 34 14.41 -14.76 -8.09
CA ALA A 34 13.23 -15.29 -8.77
C ALA A 34 12.21 -15.86 -7.77
N ILE A 35 12.67 -16.45 -6.66
CA ILE A 35 11.80 -16.91 -5.58
C ILE A 35 11.12 -15.72 -4.91
N GLU A 36 11.87 -14.68 -4.54
CA GLU A 36 11.34 -13.46 -3.92
C GLU A 36 10.32 -12.77 -4.84
N GLN A 37 10.62 -12.70 -6.13
CA GLN A 37 9.71 -12.15 -7.14
C GLN A 37 8.44 -13.00 -7.24
N GLY A 38 8.54 -14.32 -7.31
CA GLY A 38 7.41 -15.23 -7.36
C GLY A 38 6.50 -15.11 -6.14
N GLN A 39 7.07 -14.97 -4.93
CA GLN A 39 6.30 -14.76 -3.71
C GLN A 39 5.57 -13.41 -3.71
N SER A 40 6.25 -12.37 -4.18
CA SER A 40 5.64 -11.05 -4.33
C SER A 40 4.49 -11.05 -5.35
N ASP A 41 4.65 -11.77 -6.46
CA ASP A 41 3.59 -11.92 -7.47
C ASP A 41 2.39 -12.70 -6.94
N GLN A 42 2.62 -13.74 -6.12
CA GLN A 42 1.56 -14.48 -5.42
C GLN A 42 0.78 -13.58 -4.45
N TYR A 43 1.45 -12.67 -3.73
CA TYR A 43 0.76 -11.69 -2.89
C TYR A 43 -0.16 -10.78 -3.73
N VAL A 44 0.37 -10.20 -4.81
CA VAL A 44 -0.41 -9.34 -5.71
C VAL A 44 -1.59 -10.10 -6.34
N GLN A 45 -1.40 -11.38 -6.70
CA GLN A 45 -2.47 -12.23 -7.21
C GLN A 45 -3.55 -12.48 -6.15
N ALA A 46 -3.17 -12.74 -4.90
CA ALA A 46 -4.13 -12.91 -3.80
C ALA A 46 -4.95 -11.65 -3.55
N VAL A 47 -4.30 -10.46 -3.60
CA VAL A 47 -4.98 -9.16 -3.54
C VAL A 47 -5.96 -9.01 -4.70
N ALA A 48 -5.52 -9.28 -5.93
CA ALA A 48 -6.32 -9.09 -7.15
C ALA A 48 -7.55 -10.03 -7.20
N ALA A 49 -7.38 -11.26 -6.75
CA ALA A 49 -8.40 -12.31 -6.86
C ALA A 49 -9.57 -12.16 -5.86
N ASP A 50 -9.41 -11.38 -4.79
CA ASP A 50 -10.44 -11.29 -3.76
C ASP A 50 -11.63 -10.43 -4.25
N PRO A 51 -12.84 -11.02 -4.43
CA PRO A 51 -14.02 -10.29 -4.88
C PRO A 51 -14.61 -9.36 -3.80
N ASP A 52 -14.28 -9.59 -2.53
CA ASP A 52 -14.86 -8.89 -1.38
C ASP A 52 -14.11 -7.60 -1.03
N THR A 53 -13.04 -7.27 -1.77
CA THR A 53 -12.31 -6.01 -1.60
C THR A 53 -12.52 -5.05 -2.75
N SER A 54 -12.67 -3.76 -2.43
CA SER A 54 -12.76 -2.70 -3.44
C SER A 54 -11.47 -2.60 -4.27
N GLN A 55 -11.59 -2.05 -5.47
CA GLN A 55 -10.40 -1.77 -6.29
C GLN A 55 -9.46 -0.75 -5.60
N GLY A 56 -10.01 0.19 -4.83
CA GLY A 56 -9.22 1.12 -4.03
C GLY A 56 -8.36 0.41 -2.97
N ILE A 57 -8.92 -0.58 -2.27
CA ILE A 57 -8.14 -1.41 -1.33
C ILE A 57 -7.03 -2.17 -2.07
N LYS A 58 -7.33 -2.78 -3.23
CA LYS A 58 -6.33 -3.51 -4.01
C LYS A 58 -5.15 -2.63 -4.41
N VAL A 59 -5.42 -1.42 -4.91
CA VAL A 59 -4.38 -0.42 -5.21
C VAL A 59 -3.57 -0.08 -3.95
N ALA A 60 -4.23 0.23 -2.83
CA ALA A 60 -3.55 0.58 -1.58
C ALA A 60 -2.68 -0.57 -1.04
N MET A 61 -3.14 -1.83 -1.13
CA MET A 61 -2.37 -2.98 -0.67
C MET A 61 -1.12 -3.24 -1.51
N VAL A 62 -1.19 -3.04 -2.84
CA VAL A 62 -0.01 -3.13 -3.72
C VAL A 62 0.98 -2.01 -3.41
N LEU A 63 0.51 -0.78 -3.15
CA LEU A 63 1.34 0.33 -2.71
C LEU A 63 2.02 0.01 -1.38
N GLY A 64 1.25 -0.42 -0.38
CA GLY A 64 1.77 -0.79 0.93
C GLY A 64 2.80 -1.90 0.86
N HIS A 65 2.54 -2.98 0.13
CA HIS A 65 3.49 -4.07 -0.06
C HIS A 65 4.83 -3.58 -0.65
N PHE A 66 4.78 -2.67 -1.62
CA PHE A 66 6.00 -2.10 -2.18
C PHE A 66 6.76 -1.22 -1.17
N TYR A 67 6.07 -0.33 -0.44
CA TYR A 67 6.74 0.65 0.43
C TYR A 67 7.14 0.11 1.80
N GLU A 68 6.44 -0.90 2.34
CA GLU A 68 6.78 -1.50 3.64
C GLU A 68 7.90 -2.55 3.53
N SER A 69 7.94 -3.29 2.43
CA SER A 69 8.87 -4.42 2.25
C SER A 69 9.73 -4.35 1.00
N SER A 70 9.70 -3.24 0.26
CA SER A 70 10.32 -3.12 -1.08
C SER A 70 9.80 -4.17 -2.07
N GLY A 71 8.53 -4.57 -1.90
CA GLY A 71 7.90 -5.61 -2.68
C GLY A 71 8.39 -7.04 -2.37
N LYS A 72 9.09 -7.25 -1.26
CA LYS A 72 9.54 -8.58 -0.82
C LYS A 72 8.51 -9.21 0.11
N HIS A 73 8.39 -10.52 0.02
CA HIS A 73 7.57 -11.27 0.95
C HIS A 73 8.33 -11.55 2.25
N ILE A 74 7.78 -11.11 3.38
CA ILE A 74 8.35 -11.32 4.72
C ILE A 74 7.47 -12.35 5.46
N GLY A 75 7.58 -13.62 5.08
CA GLY A 75 6.76 -14.70 5.63
C GLY A 75 7.27 -15.30 6.94
N THR A 76 8.52 -15.03 7.32
CA THR A 76 9.09 -15.50 8.59
C THR A 76 9.02 -14.40 9.64
N PRO A 77 8.37 -14.65 10.80
CA PRO A 77 8.32 -13.66 11.87
C PRO A 77 9.71 -13.27 12.40
N TYR A 78 9.90 -12.00 12.64
CA TYR A 78 11.11 -11.41 13.20
C TYR A 78 10.80 -10.46 14.34
N VAL A 79 11.77 -10.20 15.20
CA VAL A 79 11.63 -9.18 16.27
C VAL A 79 11.92 -7.82 15.68
N ASP A 80 10.91 -6.95 15.63
CA ASP A 80 11.08 -5.57 15.18
C ASP A 80 11.71 -4.71 16.29
N LYS A 81 13.02 -4.53 16.21
CA LYS A 81 13.79 -3.74 17.18
C LYS A 81 13.50 -2.24 17.15
N LEU A 82 12.85 -1.76 16.09
CA LEU A 82 12.45 -0.34 15.95
C LEU A 82 11.03 -0.10 16.49
N GLY A 83 10.22 -1.13 16.55
CA GLY A 83 8.88 -1.09 17.12
C GLY A 83 8.91 -0.95 18.65
N LYS A 84 7.97 -0.17 19.20
CA LYS A 84 7.83 -0.02 20.65
C LYS A 84 7.56 -1.38 21.30
N GLY A 85 8.45 -1.80 22.21
CA GLY A 85 8.36 -3.10 22.88
C GLY A 85 8.93 -4.26 22.09
N ALA A 86 9.65 -4.00 20.98
CA ALA A 86 10.26 -4.99 20.12
C ALA A 86 9.29 -6.15 19.75
N PRO A 87 8.13 -5.87 19.15
CA PRO A 87 7.11 -6.89 18.89
C PRO A 87 7.58 -7.91 17.86
N LEU A 88 7.07 -9.14 17.99
CA LEU A 88 7.18 -10.11 16.92
C LEU A 88 6.33 -9.66 15.73
N THR A 89 6.95 -9.54 14.57
CA THR A 89 6.38 -8.91 13.37
C THR A 89 6.50 -9.85 12.18
N VAL A 90 5.49 -9.87 11.32
CA VAL A 90 5.49 -10.65 10.06
C VAL A 90 4.78 -9.88 8.95
N CYS A 91 4.92 -10.31 7.73
CA CYS A 91 4.28 -9.69 6.55
C CYS A 91 4.65 -8.19 6.43
N ASN A 92 3.72 -7.34 6.07
CA ASN A 92 3.94 -5.89 6.01
C ASN A 92 3.57 -5.24 7.35
N GLY A 93 4.31 -5.58 8.41
CA GLY A 93 4.16 -4.95 9.73
C GLY A 93 3.01 -5.51 10.59
N ILE A 94 2.59 -6.75 10.38
CA ILE A 94 1.61 -7.41 11.25
C ILE A 94 2.26 -7.83 12.55
N THR A 95 1.67 -7.40 13.67
CA THR A 95 2.11 -7.67 15.05
C THR A 95 0.95 -8.16 15.91
N GLY A 96 1.25 -8.69 17.09
CA GLY A 96 0.26 -9.07 18.09
C GLY A 96 0.03 -10.57 18.19
N THR A 97 -1.07 -10.95 18.87
CA THR A 97 -1.35 -12.35 19.26
C THR A 97 -1.57 -13.32 18.08
N GLY A 98 -1.85 -12.80 16.89
CA GLY A 98 -1.98 -13.60 15.66
C GLY A 98 -0.66 -14.01 15.03
N VAL A 99 0.50 -13.48 15.50
CA VAL A 99 1.82 -13.81 14.97
C VAL A 99 2.44 -14.93 15.79
N ILE A 100 2.65 -16.10 15.17
CA ILE A 100 3.18 -17.29 15.81
C ILE A 100 4.66 -17.41 15.48
N ALA A 101 5.51 -17.43 16.49
CA ALA A 101 6.95 -17.61 16.34
C ALA A 101 7.25 -18.94 15.63
N GLY A 102 8.18 -18.92 14.66
CA GLY A 102 8.60 -20.11 13.91
C GLY A 102 7.63 -20.57 12.82
N LYS A 103 6.41 -20.02 12.74
CA LYS A 103 5.50 -20.30 11.61
C LYS A 103 5.95 -19.49 10.41
N TRP A 104 6.01 -20.11 9.24
CA TRP A 104 6.11 -19.40 7.97
C TRP A 104 4.71 -19.06 7.45
N TYR A 105 4.50 -17.83 7.04
CA TYR A 105 3.26 -17.32 6.47
C TYR A 105 3.40 -17.19 4.96
N SER A 106 2.53 -17.83 4.21
CA SER A 106 2.46 -17.67 2.75
C SER A 106 2.03 -16.25 2.33
N PRO A 107 2.29 -15.84 1.08
CA PRO A 107 1.80 -14.57 0.57
C PRO A 107 0.28 -14.39 0.72
N ALA A 108 -0.50 -15.44 0.51
CA ALA A 108 -1.95 -15.42 0.70
C ALA A 108 -2.36 -15.25 2.19
N GLU A 109 -1.64 -15.92 3.12
CA GLU A 109 -1.89 -15.70 4.55
C GLU A 109 -1.53 -14.29 5.00
N CYS A 110 -0.42 -13.72 4.49
CA CYS A 110 -0.08 -12.33 4.74
C CYS A 110 -1.16 -11.38 4.25
N TYR A 111 -1.68 -11.59 3.04
CA TYR A 111 -2.80 -10.83 2.51
C TYR A 111 -4.00 -10.86 3.46
N GLN A 112 -4.42 -12.04 3.95
CA GLN A 112 -5.55 -12.17 4.86
C GLN A 112 -5.33 -11.44 6.19
N LEU A 113 -4.13 -11.50 6.75
CA LEU A 113 -3.79 -10.78 7.98
C LEU A 113 -3.82 -9.26 7.82
N GLU A 114 -3.41 -8.77 6.65
CA GLU A 114 -3.32 -7.33 6.35
C GLU A 114 -4.67 -6.72 5.95
N LYS A 115 -5.52 -7.48 5.24
CA LYS A 115 -6.81 -7.05 4.69
C LYS A 115 -7.65 -6.25 5.69
N GLY A 116 -7.73 -6.71 6.94
CA GLY A 116 -8.53 -6.05 7.97
C GLY A 116 -8.13 -4.60 8.25
N ARG A 117 -6.83 -4.29 8.20
CA ARG A 117 -6.30 -2.93 8.41
C ARG A 117 -6.65 -2.00 7.26
N TYR A 118 -6.59 -2.49 6.02
CA TYR A 118 -6.97 -1.72 4.83
C TYR A 118 -8.47 -1.46 4.77
N LEU A 119 -9.29 -2.45 5.15
CA LEU A 119 -10.74 -2.26 5.32
C LEU A 119 -11.08 -1.18 6.36
N GLN A 120 -10.33 -1.10 7.46
CA GLN A 120 -10.51 -0.02 8.45
C GLN A 120 -10.14 1.34 7.85
N SER A 121 -9.04 1.43 7.10
CA SER A 121 -8.61 2.65 6.43
C SER A 121 -9.62 3.12 5.38
N GLU A 122 -10.21 2.21 4.60
CA GLU A 122 -11.26 2.52 3.64
C GLU A 122 -12.50 3.08 4.34
N ARG A 123 -12.97 2.43 5.42
CA ARG A 123 -14.12 2.93 6.21
C ARG A 123 -13.85 4.32 6.77
N ALA A 124 -12.63 4.59 7.20
CA ALA A 124 -12.24 5.93 7.64
C ALA A 124 -12.30 6.94 6.48
N ALA A 125 -11.78 6.58 5.30
CA ALA A 125 -11.87 7.41 4.11
C ALA A 125 -13.33 7.73 3.73
N GLN A 126 -14.19 6.71 3.72
CA GLN A 126 -15.63 6.86 3.44
C GLN A 126 -16.33 7.83 4.39
N ARG A 127 -15.98 7.82 5.68
CA ARG A 127 -16.56 8.75 6.67
C ARG A 127 -16.01 10.17 6.54
N LEU A 128 -14.74 10.32 6.14
CA LEU A 128 -14.01 11.58 6.23
C LEU A 128 -13.97 12.39 4.93
N LEU A 129 -14.31 11.76 3.79
CA LEU A 129 -14.25 12.36 2.46
C LEU A 129 -15.64 12.49 1.85
N ALA A 130 -16.09 13.74 1.69
CA ALA A 130 -17.43 14.06 1.16
C ALA A 130 -17.66 13.53 -0.27
N TYR A 131 -16.61 13.45 -1.08
CA TYR A 131 -16.68 13.04 -2.48
C TYR A 131 -16.17 11.62 -2.72
N TRP A 132 -16.08 10.79 -1.68
CA TRP A 132 -15.50 9.44 -1.77
C TRP A 132 -16.06 8.60 -2.93
N ALA A 133 -17.39 8.59 -3.09
CA ALA A 133 -18.07 7.79 -4.10
C ALA A 133 -17.79 8.24 -5.55
N SER A 134 -17.31 9.47 -5.75
CA SER A 134 -16.95 10.00 -7.07
C SER A 134 -15.49 9.74 -7.45
N TYR A 135 -14.68 9.24 -6.53
CA TYR A 135 -13.27 8.97 -6.77
C TYR A 135 -13.08 7.60 -7.42
N ASP A 136 -12.22 7.52 -8.42
CA ASP A 136 -11.80 6.26 -9.00
C ASP A 136 -10.90 5.44 -8.06
N ALA A 137 -10.62 4.20 -8.43
CA ALA A 137 -9.86 3.26 -7.61
C ALA A 137 -8.43 3.75 -7.28
N PHE A 138 -7.79 4.50 -8.15
CA PHE A 138 -6.44 5.02 -7.91
C PHE A 138 -6.46 6.15 -6.89
N VAL A 139 -7.40 7.08 -7.01
CA VAL A 139 -7.61 8.14 -6.02
C VAL A 139 -7.98 7.53 -4.66
N GLN A 140 -8.95 6.61 -4.64
CA GLN A 140 -9.35 5.91 -3.42
C GLN A 140 -8.17 5.17 -2.79
N GLY A 141 -7.38 4.46 -3.60
CA GLY A 141 -6.21 3.71 -3.15
C GLY A 141 -5.16 4.59 -2.48
N THR A 142 -4.90 5.79 -3.01
CA THR A 142 -3.92 6.72 -2.40
C THR A 142 -4.40 7.28 -1.06
N PHE A 143 -5.69 7.56 -0.89
CA PHE A 143 -6.25 7.97 0.40
C PHE A 143 -6.26 6.83 1.42
N ILE A 144 -6.58 5.61 1.00
CA ILE A 144 -6.50 4.41 1.85
C ILE A 144 -5.05 4.18 2.29
N ASP A 145 -4.09 4.25 1.36
CA ASP A 145 -2.66 4.10 1.64
C ASP A 145 -2.15 5.16 2.63
N PHE A 146 -2.58 6.41 2.47
CA PHE A 146 -2.26 7.48 3.42
C PHE A 146 -2.81 7.17 4.82
N LEU A 147 -4.08 6.80 4.92
CA LEU A 147 -4.73 6.46 6.19
C LEU A 147 -4.08 5.26 6.86
N HIS A 148 -3.72 4.25 6.08
CA HIS A 148 -3.00 3.07 6.57
C HIS A 148 -1.63 3.44 7.16
N ASN A 149 -0.87 4.29 6.47
CA ASN A 149 0.48 4.67 6.86
C ASN A 149 0.52 5.71 7.99
N LYS A 150 -0.35 6.72 7.96
CA LYS A 150 -0.31 7.88 8.88
C LYS A 150 -1.39 7.84 9.96
N GLY A 151 -2.41 7.03 9.76
CA GLY A 151 -3.54 6.89 10.67
C GLY A 151 -4.62 7.95 10.49
N GLU A 152 -5.82 7.63 10.99
CA GLU A 152 -7.01 8.48 10.90
C GLU A 152 -6.82 9.83 11.59
N GLY A 153 -6.15 9.87 12.76
CA GLY A 153 -5.90 11.11 13.49
C GLY A 153 -5.10 12.13 12.70
N ALA A 154 -4.05 11.69 12.00
CA ALA A 154 -3.25 12.53 11.13
C ALA A 154 -4.07 13.04 9.92
N PHE A 155 -4.87 12.17 9.31
CA PHE A 155 -5.71 12.53 8.18
C PHE A 155 -6.80 13.53 8.56
N LEU A 156 -7.44 13.34 9.71
CA LEU A 156 -8.55 14.19 10.21
C LEU A 156 -8.17 15.66 10.28
N THR A 157 -6.94 15.97 10.66
CA THR A 157 -6.44 17.35 10.81
C THR A 157 -5.66 17.86 9.59
N SER A 158 -5.52 17.04 8.55
CA SER A 158 -4.66 17.35 7.40
C SER A 158 -5.25 18.39 6.46
N THR A 159 -4.37 19.16 5.82
CA THR A 159 -4.72 20.03 4.68
C THR A 159 -5.23 19.21 3.50
N MET A 160 -4.72 17.98 3.33
CA MET A 160 -5.16 17.04 2.30
C MET A 160 -6.67 16.79 2.40
N ARG A 161 -7.17 16.36 3.56
CA ARG A 161 -8.60 16.13 3.79
C ARG A 161 -9.43 17.40 3.56
N ARG A 162 -8.97 18.55 4.08
CA ARG A 162 -9.68 19.81 3.91
C ARG A 162 -9.84 20.17 2.44
N LYS A 163 -8.78 20.08 1.62
CA LYS A 163 -8.82 20.35 0.18
C LYS A 163 -9.74 19.36 -0.55
N ALA A 164 -9.63 18.08 -0.26
CA ALA A 164 -10.48 17.05 -0.86
C ALA A 164 -11.97 17.35 -0.62
N ASN A 165 -12.34 17.75 0.60
CA ASN A 165 -13.72 18.07 0.97
C ASN A 165 -14.20 19.44 0.43
N MET A 166 -13.30 20.27 -0.04
CA MET A 166 -13.62 21.52 -0.78
C MET A 166 -13.72 21.30 -2.30
N GLY A 167 -13.56 20.07 -2.79
CA GLY A 167 -13.57 19.72 -4.21
C GLY A 167 -12.22 19.96 -4.92
N ASP A 168 -11.18 20.41 -4.20
CA ASP A 168 -9.82 20.57 -4.75
C ASP A 168 -9.05 19.25 -4.67
N LEU A 169 -9.46 18.25 -5.46
CA LEU A 169 -8.77 16.96 -5.51
C LEU A 169 -7.31 17.09 -5.95
N PRO A 170 -6.95 17.81 -7.03
CA PRO A 170 -5.55 17.98 -7.41
C PRO A 170 -4.70 18.61 -6.31
N GLY A 171 -5.24 19.58 -5.59
CA GLY A 171 -4.57 20.20 -4.45
C GLY A 171 -4.43 19.26 -3.26
N ALA A 172 -5.41 18.38 -3.01
CA ALA A 172 -5.34 17.36 -1.99
C ALA A 172 -4.23 16.34 -2.31
N CYS A 173 -4.16 15.85 -3.56
CA CYS A 173 -3.12 14.90 -4.00
C CYS A 173 -1.72 15.46 -3.76
N ARG A 174 -1.49 16.75 -4.09
CA ARG A 174 -0.20 17.44 -3.90
C ARG A 174 0.24 17.58 -2.44
N GLU A 175 -0.62 17.26 -1.47
CA GLU A 175 -0.22 17.25 -0.06
C GLU A 175 0.54 15.96 0.33
N ASN A 176 0.44 14.86 -0.46
CA ASN A 176 1.13 13.60 -0.16
C ASN A 176 2.64 13.77 0.08
N PRO A 177 3.42 14.44 -0.79
CA PRO A 177 4.88 14.58 -0.61
C PRO A 177 5.29 15.32 0.66
N ARG A 178 4.37 16.07 1.30
CA ARG A 178 4.64 16.80 2.56
C ARG A 178 4.73 15.89 3.78
N TRP A 179 4.22 14.66 3.67
CA TRP A 179 4.20 13.67 4.76
C TRP A 179 5.42 12.73 4.73
N ASN A 180 6.57 13.30 4.40
CA ASN A 180 7.84 12.62 4.17
C ASN A 180 8.74 12.50 5.40
N LYS A 181 8.30 12.98 6.59
CA LYS A 181 9.12 13.01 7.79
C LYS A 181 8.77 11.87 8.75
N GLY A 182 9.82 11.38 9.41
CA GLY A 182 9.74 10.49 10.57
C GLY A 182 10.69 10.97 11.67
N THR A 183 10.60 10.36 12.83
CA THR A 183 11.49 10.68 13.95
C THR A 183 12.67 9.72 13.96
N VAL A 184 13.89 10.26 13.80
CA VAL A 184 15.14 9.52 13.89
C VAL A 184 15.94 10.08 15.07
N LYS A 185 16.20 9.25 16.07
CA LYS A 185 16.91 9.67 17.30
C LYS A 185 16.33 10.95 17.94
N GLY A 186 14.99 11.06 17.97
CA GLY A 186 14.29 12.21 18.52
C GLY A 186 14.20 13.44 17.60
N ILE A 187 14.79 13.40 16.39
CA ILE A 187 14.82 14.52 15.44
C ILE A 187 13.87 14.23 14.27
N SER A 188 13.01 15.23 13.93
CA SER A 188 12.15 15.14 12.74
C SER A 188 13.00 15.21 11.47
N THR A 189 13.07 14.12 10.73
CA THR A 189 13.96 13.92 9.59
C THR A 189 13.17 13.50 8.36
N VAL A 190 13.52 14.03 7.18
CA VAL A 190 12.97 13.54 5.91
C VAL A 190 13.51 12.14 5.65
N LEU A 191 12.61 11.20 5.42
CA LEU A 191 12.94 9.81 5.10
C LEU A 191 12.74 9.56 3.60
N PRO A 192 13.78 9.09 2.88
CA PRO A 192 13.71 8.89 1.43
C PRO A 192 12.55 7.96 1.00
N GLY A 193 12.27 6.90 1.77
CA GLY A 193 11.15 5.99 1.49
C GLY A 193 9.78 6.68 1.61
N LEU A 194 9.60 7.55 2.62
CA LEU A 194 8.36 8.33 2.77
C LEU A 194 8.25 9.41 1.69
N GLN A 195 9.36 10.00 1.26
CA GLN A 195 9.37 10.96 0.15
C GLN A 195 8.92 10.26 -1.15
N LEU A 196 9.52 9.11 -1.47
CA LEU A 196 9.17 8.33 -2.65
C LEU A 196 7.70 7.91 -2.64
N ARG A 197 7.18 7.42 -1.49
CA ARG A 197 5.77 7.06 -1.30
C ARG A 197 4.86 8.27 -1.55
N GLY A 198 5.19 9.42 -0.98
CA GLY A 198 4.44 10.66 -1.15
C GLY A 198 4.41 11.14 -2.60
N ASP A 199 5.56 11.12 -3.27
CA ASP A 199 5.70 11.54 -4.67
C ASP A 199 4.90 10.62 -5.61
N SER A 200 4.96 9.30 -5.39
CA SER A 200 4.19 8.33 -6.18
C SER A 200 2.69 8.46 -5.94
N ASN A 201 2.27 8.64 -4.68
CA ASN A 201 0.86 8.83 -4.34
C ASN A 201 0.31 10.13 -4.94
N ASP A 202 1.08 11.22 -5.00
CA ASP A 202 0.69 12.43 -5.70
C ASP A 202 0.47 12.17 -7.19
N GLU A 203 1.41 11.49 -7.85
CA GLU A 203 1.30 11.17 -9.29
C GLU A 203 0.11 10.24 -9.58
N ILE A 204 -0.04 9.15 -8.82
CA ILE A 204 -1.16 8.20 -8.98
C ILE A 204 -2.50 8.91 -8.79
N CYS A 205 -2.63 9.70 -7.73
CA CYS A 205 -3.86 10.42 -7.39
C CYS A 205 -4.28 11.45 -8.46
N ARG A 206 -3.31 12.12 -9.12
CA ARG A 206 -3.61 13.16 -10.12
C ARG A 206 -3.71 12.63 -11.54
N ASP A 207 -2.83 11.71 -11.90
CA ASP A 207 -2.52 11.44 -13.30
C ASP A 207 -2.97 10.03 -13.74
N TRP A 208 -3.10 9.08 -12.78
CA TRP A 208 -3.58 7.74 -13.05
C TRP A 208 -5.10 7.70 -12.92
N ARG A 209 -5.78 7.98 -14.03
CA ARG A 209 -7.25 7.86 -14.10
C ARG A 209 -7.61 6.55 -14.77
N MET A 210 -8.57 5.83 -14.21
CA MET A 210 -9.23 4.78 -14.98
C MET A 210 -9.95 5.49 -16.12
N GLY A 211 -9.42 5.33 -17.34
CA GLY A 211 -9.92 6.07 -18.49
C GLY A 211 -11.42 5.98 -18.57
N THR A 212 -12.08 7.11 -18.54
CA THR A 212 -13.42 7.25 -19.06
C THR A 212 -13.29 7.17 -20.57
N SER A 213 -13.42 5.96 -21.10
CA SER A 213 -13.66 5.71 -22.52
C SER A 213 -15.03 6.27 -22.92
#